data_f8a96400c0e59b98a338c263807c1471
#
_entry.id   f8a96400c0e59b98a338c263807c1471
#
_cell.length_a   1.000
_cell.length_b   1.000
_cell.length_c   1.000
_cell.angle_alpha   90.00
_cell.angle_beta   90.00
_cell.angle_gamma   90.00
#
_symmetry.space_group_name_H-M   'P 1'
#
loop_
_entity.id
_entity.type
_entity.pdbx_description
1 polymer ?
#
loop_
_entity_poly.entity_id
_entity_poly.type
_entity_poly.pdbx_seq_one_letter_code
_entity_poly.pdbx_strand_id
1 'polypeptide(L)'
;MGVPFNTVQEWLKGYDASSITIGVVASHSSLQILHGARQEGFRTLGIAVGENRRRFYKAFPGADPDEWLMLEDYREMLDYAEWFREKNVIIVPHGSLVEYLGASNFRNLEVPTFGNRNILHWESSRALQRQWLEDGGCTMPKVVEDPHNIDGPVIVKYAGAKGGRGYFVARDYRDFRRNVDIEEEFTIQEYVLGCRYYLHFFFDPTAEDGFQVQGRGQHAGKNLGRLELLSMDRRDESNVDEFYKLGSLRDLREMSLEPSFVVTGNQPVVIRESLLPRAFEMAEGTVAASYNLEEGSRGMLGPF
;
A
#
# COMPACT_ATOMS: atom_id res chain seq x y z
N MET A 1 -17.71 -2.29 -13.02
CA MET A 1 -16.97 -1.04 -13.32
C MET A 1 -17.03 -0.19 -12.06
N GLY A 2 -15.92 0.46 -11.65
CA GLY A 2 -15.96 1.37 -10.51
C GLY A 2 -16.67 2.69 -10.85
N VAL A 3 -16.78 3.58 -9.85
CA VAL A 3 -17.39 4.92 -10.05
C VAL A 3 -16.62 5.71 -11.13
N PRO A 4 -17.29 6.20 -12.19
CA PRO A 4 -16.64 6.97 -13.23
C PRO A 4 -16.09 8.31 -12.71
N PHE A 5 -14.97 8.74 -13.25
CA PHE A 5 -14.34 10.01 -12.85
C PHE A 5 -15.27 11.22 -13.04
N ASN A 6 -16.00 11.28 -14.16
CA ASN A 6 -16.94 12.38 -14.41
C ASN A 6 -18.05 12.45 -13.35
N THR A 7 -18.50 11.31 -12.83
CA THR A 7 -19.47 11.25 -11.73
C THR A 7 -18.89 11.86 -10.46
N VAL A 8 -17.63 11.55 -10.13
CA VAL A 8 -16.94 12.16 -8.97
C VAL A 8 -16.81 13.67 -9.15
N GLN A 9 -16.49 14.13 -10.35
CA GLN A 9 -16.43 15.57 -10.65
C GLN A 9 -17.78 16.27 -10.46
N GLU A 10 -18.89 15.63 -10.86
CA GLU A 10 -20.23 16.21 -10.63
C GLU A 10 -20.55 16.31 -9.14
N TRP A 11 -20.20 15.29 -8.33
CA TRP A 11 -20.39 15.39 -6.88
C TRP A 11 -19.58 16.52 -6.26
N LEU A 12 -18.32 16.68 -6.67
CA LEU A 12 -17.43 17.71 -6.15
C LEU A 12 -17.92 19.15 -6.47
N LYS A 13 -18.70 19.35 -7.52
CA LYS A 13 -19.33 20.66 -7.79
C LYS A 13 -20.28 21.11 -6.68
N GLY A 14 -20.88 20.16 -5.95
CA GLY A 14 -21.74 20.45 -4.81
C GLY A 14 -21.01 20.62 -3.49
N TYR A 15 -19.68 20.38 -3.46
CA TYR A 15 -18.88 20.49 -2.24
C TYR A 15 -18.50 21.95 -1.96
N ASP A 16 -18.59 22.33 -0.70
CA ASP A 16 -18.02 23.58 -0.21
C ASP A 16 -16.55 23.34 0.19
N ALA A 17 -15.63 23.89 -0.59
CA ALA A 17 -14.19 23.76 -0.37
C ALA A 17 -13.73 24.31 0.99
N SER A 18 -14.47 25.22 1.60
CA SER A 18 -14.15 25.78 2.93
C SER A 18 -14.56 24.87 4.10
N SER A 19 -15.34 23.83 3.84
CA SER A 19 -15.89 22.93 4.86
C SER A 19 -15.66 21.44 4.55
N ILE A 20 -14.59 21.13 3.83
CA ILE A 20 -14.19 19.74 3.55
C ILE A 20 -13.97 18.96 4.86
N THR A 21 -14.51 17.76 4.90
CA THR A 21 -14.31 16.81 6.00
C THR A 21 -13.45 15.63 5.51
N ILE A 22 -12.35 15.38 6.17
CA ILE A 22 -11.50 14.22 5.89
C ILE A 22 -12.05 13.01 6.64
N GLY A 23 -12.57 12.05 5.88
CA GLY A 23 -13.09 10.78 6.41
C GLY A 23 -12.06 9.67 6.32
N VAL A 24 -11.88 8.90 7.40
CA VAL A 24 -10.93 7.80 7.43
C VAL A 24 -11.43 6.64 8.30
N VAL A 25 -11.19 5.42 7.84
CA VAL A 25 -11.48 4.21 8.63
C VAL A 25 -10.46 4.10 9.76
N ALA A 26 -10.95 3.91 10.98
CA ALA A 26 -10.13 3.84 12.19
C ALA A 26 -9.21 2.61 12.19
N SER A 27 -7.90 2.85 12.12
CA SER A 27 -6.84 1.85 12.22
C SER A 27 -5.55 2.49 12.74
N HIS A 28 -4.45 1.75 12.80
CA HIS A 28 -3.14 2.28 13.19
C HIS A 28 -2.64 3.39 12.24
N SER A 29 -2.95 3.32 10.95
CA SER A 29 -2.51 4.32 9.97
C SER A 29 -3.34 5.61 9.99
N SER A 30 -4.57 5.57 10.48
CA SER A 30 -5.48 6.72 10.44
C SER A 30 -5.11 7.83 11.44
N LEU A 31 -4.35 7.53 12.51
CA LEU A 31 -3.89 8.55 13.46
C LEU A 31 -3.09 9.66 12.77
N GLN A 32 -2.20 9.28 11.85
CA GLN A 32 -1.38 10.23 11.09
C GLN A 32 -2.21 11.08 10.15
N ILE A 33 -3.18 10.44 9.46
CA ILE A 33 -4.09 11.11 8.53
C ILE A 33 -4.95 12.14 9.29
N LEU A 34 -5.56 11.73 10.41
CA LEU A 34 -6.40 12.60 11.23
C LEU A 34 -5.60 13.76 11.83
N HIS A 35 -4.40 13.48 12.33
CA HIS A 35 -3.51 14.51 12.86
C HIS A 35 -3.14 15.54 11.80
N GLY A 36 -2.70 15.09 10.62
CA GLY A 36 -2.37 15.97 9.49
C GLY A 36 -3.56 16.78 9.01
N ALA A 37 -4.73 16.15 8.85
CA ALA A 37 -5.95 16.85 8.46
C ALA A 37 -6.32 17.97 9.42
N ARG A 38 -6.21 17.75 10.74
CA ARG A 38 -6.45 18.78 11.75
C ARG A 38 -5.43 19.91 11.71
N GLN A 39 -4.15 19.59 11.48
CA GLN A 39 -3.11 20.63 11.34
C GLN A 39 -3.37 21.54 10.14
N GLU A 40 -3.91 20.99 9.05
CA GLU A 40 -4.30 21.73 7.85
C GLU A 40 -5.69 22.41 7.98
N GLY A 41 -6.35 22.30 9.13
CA GLY A 41 -7.63 22.96 9.41
C GLY A 41 -8.86 22.27 8.85
N PHE A 42 -8.74 21.02 8.37
CA PHE A 42 -9.89 20.24 7.94
C PHE A 42 -10.69 19.70 9.12
N ARG A 43 -12.00 19.57 8.94
CA ARG A 43 -12.83 18.73 9.81
C ARG A 43 -12.48 17.27 9.60
N THR A 44 -12.68 16.45 10.64
CA THR A 44 -12.27 15.05 10.62
C THR A 44 -13.42 14.13 11.02
N LEU A 45 -13.57 13.03 10.29
CA LEU A 45 -14.55 11.97 10.53
C LEU A 45 -13.85 10.62 10.68
N GLY A 46 -13.97 10.01 11.85
CA GLY A 46 -13.54 8.65 12.09
C GLY A 46 -14.67 7.66 11.79
N ILE A 47 -14.37 6.59 11.04
CA ILE A 47 -15.31 5.52 10.73
C ILE A 47 -14.83 4.26 11.43
N ALA A 48 -15.65 3.66 12.31
CA ALA A 48 -15.23 2.53 13.11
C ALA A 48 -16.33 1.48 13.30
N VAL A 49 -15.90 0.24 13.44
CA VAL A 49 -16.71 -0.88 13.92
C VAL A 49 -16.26 -1.21 15.33
N GLY A 50 -17.22 -1.14 16.28
CA GLY A 50 -16.99 -1.45 17.68
C GLY A 50 -16.41 -0.30 18.51
N GLU A 51 -16.98 -0.09 19.69
CA GLU A 51 -16.66 1.03 20.60
C GLU A 51 -15.20 1.02 21.11
N ASN A 52 -14.55 -0.13 21.15
CA ASN A 52 -13.15 -0.23 21.60
C ASN A 52 -12.19 0.55 20.69
N ARG A 53 -12.47 0.62 19.39
CA ARG A 53 -11.65 1.41 18.45
C ARG A 53 -11.77 2.89 18.77
N ARG A 54 -12.98 3.40 18.90
CA ARG A 54 -13.24 4.79 19.28
C ARG A 54 -12.54 5.17 20.58
N ARG A 55 -12.64 4.30 21.61
CA ARG A 55 -12.01 4.52 22.91
C ARG A 55 -10.49 4.70 22.82
N PHE A 56 -9.84 3.94 21.94
CA PHE A 56 -8.40 4.01 21.72
C PHE A 56 -7.96 5.43 21.29
N TYR A 57 -8.72 6.08 20.41
CA TYR A 57 -8.35 7.41 19.89
C TYR A 57 -8.37 8.53 20.94
N LYS A 58 -9.11 8.35 22.03
CA LYS A 58 -9.10 9.30 23.16
C LYS A 58 -7.73 9.45 23.82
N ALA A 59 -6.85 8.45 23.64
CA ALA A 59 -5.45 8.55 24.09
C ALA A 59 -4.58 9.45 23.20
N PHE A 60 -5.11 9.88 22.04
CA PHE A 60 -4.40 10.69 21.04
C PHE A 60 -5.20 11.98 20.73
N PRO A 61 -5.25 12.98 21.63
CA PRO A 61 -6.11 14.15 21.47
C PRO A 61 -5.89 14.93 20.17
N GLY A 62 -4.65 14.89 19.62
CA GLY A 62 -4.31 15.52 18.34
C GLY A 62 -4.84 14.78 17.10
N ALA A 63 -5.34 13.56 17.27
CA ALA A 63 -5.85 12.69 16.21
C ALA A 63 -7.24 12.11 16.52
N ASP A 64 -7.89 12.51 17.62
CA ASP A 64 -9.28 12.15 17.91
C ASP A 64 -10.19 12.90 16.93
N PRO A 65 -10.99 12.20 16.09
CA PRO A 65 -11.85 12.85 15.11
C PRO A 65 -12.88 13.80 15.73
N ASP A 66 -13.26 14.83 14.99
CA ASP A 66 -14.33 15.75 15.40
C ASP A 66 -15.69 15.04 15.43
N GLU A 67 -15.89 14.07 14.55
CA GLU A 67 -17.11 13.25 14.47
C GLU A 67 -16.79 11.78 14.26
N TRP A 68 -17.66 10.90 14.75
CA TRP A 68 -17.54 9.46 14.60
C TRP A 68 -18.78 8.89 13.89
N LEU A 69 -18.56 8.07 12.84
CA LEU A 69 -19.55 7.16 12.30
C LEU A 69 -19.28 5.75 12.84
N MET A 70 -20.19 5.26 13.68
CA MET A 70 -20.09 3.91 14.24
C MET A 70 -20.95 2.96 13.43
N LEU A 71 -20.35 1.86 12.96
CA LEU A 71 -20.97 0.84 12.11
C LEU A 71 -20.92 -0.51 12.79
N GLU A 72 -21.79 -1.42 12.38
CA GLU A 72 -21.74 -2.83 12.74
C GLU A 72 -20.80 -3.62 11.81
N ASP A 73 -20.76 -3.25 10.52
CA ASP A 73 -19.86 -3.81 9.50
C ASP A 73 -19.40 -2.68 8.56
N TYR A 74 -18.12 -2.71 8.15
CA TYR A 74 -17.60 -1.67 7.26
C TYR A 74 -18.30 -1.61 5.89
N ARG A 75 -18.96 -2.67 5.45
CA ARG A 75 -19.74 -2.65 4.19
C ARG A 75 -20.92 -1.71 4.24
N GLU A 76 -21.44 -1.39 5.44
CA GLU A 76 -22.49 -0.38 5.60
C GLU A 76 -22.06 1.02 5.11
N MET A 77 -20.76 1.28 4.98
CA MET A 77 -20.28 2.53 4.35
C MET A 77 -20.91 2.80 2.98
N LEU A 78 -21.27 1.75 2.24
CA LEU A 78 -21.92 1.89 0.93
C LEU A 78 -23.31 2.53 1.06
N ASP A 79 -24.01 2.27 2.15
CA ASP A 79 -25.37 2.80 2.43
C ASP A 79 -25.30 4.26 2.91
N TYR A 80 -24.15 4.70 3.41
CA TYR A 80 -23.91 6.07 3.87
C TYR A 80 -23.38 7.02 2.79
N ALA A 81 -23.33 6.60 1.52
CA ALA A 81 -22.70 7.39 0.45
C ALA A 81 -23.29 8.80 0.29
N GLU A 82 -24.63 8.94 0.33
CA GLU A 82 -25.31 10.25 0.27
C GLU A 82 -24.98 11.11 1.49
N TRP A 83 -25.05 10.54 2.68
CA TRP A 83 -24.71 11.21 3.93
C TRP A 83 -23.26 11.74 3.95
N PHE A 84 -22.31 10.96 3.42
CA PHE A 84 -20.92 11.43 3.26
C PHE A 84 -20.84 12.64 2.34
N ARG A 85 -21.56 12.60 1.21
CA ARG A 85 -21.57 13.73 0.26
C ARG A 85 -22.19 14.99 0.86
N GLU A 86 -23.29 14.87 1.59
CA GLU A 86 -23.94 15.98 2.29
C GLU A 86 -23.04 16.65 3.32
N LYS A 87 -22.12 15.89 3.91
CA LYS A 87 -21.12 16.38 4.88
C LYS A 87 -19.80 16.81 4.26
N ASN A 88 -19.73 16.94 2.94
CA ASN A 88 -18.50 17.26 2.20
C ASN A 88 -17.33 16.31 2.54
N VAL A 89 -17.60 15.02 2.72
CA VAL A 89 -16.57 14.05 3.10
C VAL A 89 -15.76 13.64 1.88
N ILE A 90 -14.45 13.73 2.00
CA ILE A 90 -13.48 13.05 1.13
C ILE A 90 -12.85 11.92 1.93
N ILE A 91 -13.01 10.69 1.46
CA ILE A 91 -12.40 9.53 2.10
C ILE A 91 -10.93 9.44 1.71
N VAL A 92 -10.04 9.41 2.71
CA VAL A 92 -8.62 9.12 2.51
C VAL A 92 -8.37 7.63 2.72
N PRO A 93 -8.07 6.89 1.65
CA PRO A 93 -7.84 5.46 1.73
C PRO A 93 -6.48 5.15 2.36
N HIS A 94 -6.41 3.99 3.01
CA HIS A 94 -5.18 3.35 3.45
C HIS A 94 -5.36 1.83 3.44
N GLY A 95 -4.30 1.05 3.64
CA GLY A 95 -4.32 -0.40 3.50
C GLY A 95 -5.44 -1.10 4.29
N SER A 96 -5.71 -0.65 5.52
CA SER A 96 -6.79 -1.25 6.34
C SER A 96 -8.19 -0.98 5.78
N LEU A 97 -8.44 0.14 5.10
CA LEU A 97 -9.73 0.38 4.43
C LEU A 97 -9.97 -0.68 3.36
N VAL A 98 -8.94 -0.95 2.54
CA VAL A 98 -9.03 -1.95 1.48
C VAL A 98 -9.19 -3.36 2.06
N GLU A 99 -8.53 -3.65 3.18
CA GLU A 99 -8.67 -4.93 3.88
C GLU A 99 -10.07 -5.13 4.46
N TYR A 100 -10.64 -4.11 5.08
CA TYR A 100 -11.92 -4.21 5.80
C TYR A 100 -13.14 -4.14 4.87
N LEU A 101 -13.11 -3.22 3.91
CA LEU A 101 -14.20 -3.02 2.95
C LEU A 101 -14.09 -3.94 1.74
N GLY A 102 -12.86 -4.29 1.35
CA GLY A 102 -12.54 -4.99 0.11
C GLY A 102 -12.38 -4.04 -1.09
N ALA A 103 -11.42 -4.34 -1.96
CA ALA A 103 -11.09 -3.49 -3.12
C ALA A 103 -12.29 -3.26 -4.05
N SER A 104 -13.14 -4.28 -4.28
CA SER A 104 -14.32 -4.16 -5.14
C SER A 104 -15.35 -3.19 -4.56
N ASN A 105 -15.66 -3.29 -3.26
CA ASN A 105 -16.60 -2.40 -2.59
C ASN A 105 -16.06 -0.97 -2.55
N PHE A 106 -14.75 -0.81 -2.28
CA PHE A 106 -14.13 0.51 -2.32
C PHE A 106 -14.22 1.18 -3.69
N ARG A 107 -14.02 0.43 -4.79
CA ARG A 107 -14.19 0.96 -6.15
C ARG A 107 -15.61 1.45 -6.43
N ASN A 108 -16.61 0.84 -5.80
CA ASN A 108 -18.03 1.15 -5.96
C ASN A 108 -18.56 2.14 -4.91
N LEU A 109 -17.74 2.55 -3.94
CA LEU A 109 -18.14 3.52 -2.92
C LEU A 109 -18.42 4.89 -3.56
N GLU A 110 -19.67 5.31 -3.55
CA GLU A 110 -20.17 6.53 -4.23
C GLU A 110 -19.87 7.82 -3.43
N VAL A 111 -18.61 8.00 -3.06
CA VAL A 111 -18.10 9.17 -2.32
C VAL A 111 -16.78 9.61 -2.97
N PRO A 112 -16.46 10.91 -3.03
CA PRO A 112 -15.12 11.36 -3.41
C PRO A 112 -14.05 10.73 -2.51
N THR A 113 -12.96 10.26 -3.11
CA THR A 113 -11.82 9.69 -2.40
C THR A 113 -10.55 10.40 -2.82
N PHE A 114 -9.61 10.53 -1.89
CA PHE A 114 -8.26 10.97 -2.23
C PHE A 114 -7.55 9.88 -3.03
N GLY A 115 -6.85 10.27 -4.10
CA GLY A 115 -6.18 9.35 -4.99
C GLY A 115 -7.08 8.73 -6.07
N ASN A 116 -6.47 7.96 -6.96
CA ASN A 116 -7.15 7.28 -8.06
C ASN A 116 -7.56 5.86 -7.62
N ARG A 117 -8.85 5.68 -7.29
CA ARG A 117 -9.39 4.39 -6.82
C ARG A 117 -9.23 3.23 -7.81
N ASN A 118 -9.08 3.51 -9.10
CA ASN A 118 -8.88 2.46 -10.11
C ASN A 118 -7.50 1.82 -10.03
N ILE A 119 -6.50 2.55 -9.53
CA ILE A 119 -5.15 2.04 -9.27
C ILE A 119 -5.17 0.89 -8.25
N LEU A 120 -6.09 0.90 -7.28
CA LEU A 120 -6.21 -0.16 -6.28
C LEU A 120 -6.47 -1.56 -6.87
N HIS A 121 -7.07 -1.63 -8.06
CA HIS A 121 -7.21 -2.91 -8.74
C HIS A 121 -5.83 -3.50 -9.11
N TRP A 122 -4.94 -2.64 -9.59
CA TRP A 122 -3.56 -3.02 -9.93
C TRP A 122 -2.73 -3.35 -8.70
N GLU A 123 -2.88 -2.60 -7.62
CA GLU A 123 -2.19 -2.85 -6.35
C GLU A 123 -2.68 -4.11 -5.65
N SER A 124 -3.97 -4.43 -5.75
CA SER A 124 -4.55 -5.59 -5.06
C SER A 124 -4.19 -6.94 -5.70
N SER A 125 -3.74 -6.96 -6.96
CA SER A 125 -3.28 -8.15 -7.67
C SER A 125 -1.76 -8.19 -7.76
N ARG A 126 -1.12 -9.22 -7.19
CA ARG A 126 0.35 -9.37 -7.26
C ARG A 126 0.87 -9.44 -8.69
N ALA A 127 0.15 -10.07 -9.60
CA ALA A 127 0.52 -10.17 -11.00
C ALA A 127 0.45 -8.80 -11.70
N LEU A 128 -0.66 -8.06 -11.50
CA LEU A 128 -0.83 -6.73 -12.08
C LEU A 128 0.16 -5.72 -11.47
N GLN A 129 0.36 -5.76 -10.16
CA GLN A 129 1.36 -4.91 -9.49
C GLN A 129 2.76 -5.17 -10.04
N ARG A 130 3.12 -6.45 -10.24
CA ARG A 130 4.39 -6.82 -10.84
C ARG A 130 4.52 -6.26 -12.25
N GLN A 131 3.53 -6.46 -13.10
CA GLN A 131 3.51 -5.92 -14.46
C GLN A 131 3.69 -4.40 -14.46
N TRP A 132 2.93 -3.69 -13.63
CA TRP A 132 3.04 -2.25 -13.49
C TRP A 132 4.46 -1.80 -13.14
N LEU A 133 5.09 -2.45 -12.15
CA LEU A 133 6.45 -2.12 -11.74
C LEU A 133 7.49 -2.44 -12.83
N GLU A 134 7.32 -3.54 -13.56
CA GLU A 134 8.16 -3.90 -14.71
C GLU A 134 8.02 -2.88 -15.85
N ASP A 135 6.80 -2.47 -16.17
CA ASP A 135 6.51 -1.42 -17.15
C ASP A 135 7.10 -0.06 -16.71
N GLY A 136 7.19 0.18 -15.40
CA GLY A 136 7.88 1.32 -14.81
C GLY A 136 9.40 1.23 -14.83
N GLY A 137 9.98 0.10 -15.29
CA GLY A 137 11.43 -0.12 -15.34
C GLY A 137 12.04 -0.54 -14.01
N CYS A 138 11.23 -1.01 -13.05
CA CYS A 138 11.73 -1.62 -11.83
C CYS A 138 12.34 -3.00 -12.13
N THR A 139 13.48 -3.29 -11.52
CA THR A 139 14.06 -4.64 -11.60
C THR A 139 13.33 -5.54 -10.63
N MET A 140 12.63 -6.54 -11.15
CA MET A 140 11.85 -7.49 -10.36
C MET A 140 12.61 -8.81 -10.20
N PRO A 141 12.44 -9.54 -9.05
CA PRO A 141 12.96 -10.89 -8.90
C PRO A 141 12.43 -11.80 -10.01
N LYS A 142 13.25 -12.68 -10.55
CA LYS A 142 12.84 -13.61 -11.62
C LYS A 142 11.76 -14.56 -11.12
N VAL A 143 10.73 -14.81 -11.93
CA VAL A 143 9.72 -15.84 -11.67
C VAL A 143 10.22 -17.17 -12.26
N VAL A 144 10.04 -18.24 -11.50
CA VAL A 144 10.33 -19.62 -11.93
C VAL A 144 8.99 -20.29 -12.21
N GLU A 145 8.64 -20.44 -13.47
CA GLU A 145 7.34 -21.02 -13.88
C GLU A 145 7.29 -22.53 -13.67
N ASP A 146 8.37 -23.24 -14.01
CA ASP A 146 8.49 -24.69 -13.79
C ASP A 146 9.38 -24.95 -12.57
N PRO A 147 8.83 -25.54 -11.49
CA PRO A 147 9.61 -25.87 -10.27
C PRO A 147 10.83 -26.76 -10.53
N HIS A 148 10.86 -27.53 -11.62
CA HIS A 148 12.04 -28.35 -11.97
C HIS A 148 13.25 -27.50 -12.37
N ASN A 149 13.03 -26.24 -12.74
CA ASN A 149 14.07 -25.28 -13.11
C ASN A 149 14.61 -24.49 -11.92
N ILE A 150 14.32 -24.91 -10.68
CA ILE A 150 14.89 -24.27 -9.48
C ILE A 150 16.39 -24.65 -9.42
N ASP A 151 17.23 -23.67 -9.70
CA ASP A 151 18.70 -23.80 -9.76
C ASP A 151 19.44 -23.01 -8.65
N GLY A 152 18.69 -22.46 -7.68
CA GLY A 152 19.19 -21.68 -6.56
C GLY A 152 18.10 -21.34 -5.56
N PRO A 153 18.38 -20.52 -4.55
CA PRO A 153 17.38 -20.15 -3.55
C PRO A 153 16.19 -19.41 -4.17
N VAL A 154 15.01 -19.94 -3.94
CA VAL A 154 13.73 -19.32 -4.34
C VAL A 154 12.84 -19.11 -3.13
N ILE A 155 11.94 -18.14 -3.22
CA ILE A 155 10.84 -17.97 -2.29
C ILE A 155 9.54 -18.39 -2.97
N VAL A 156 8.80 -19.29 -2.32
CA VAL A 156 7.49 -19.74 -2.73
C VAL A 156 6.46 -18.99 -1.89
N LYS A 157 5.55 -18.28 -2.54
CA LYS A 157 4.53 -17.44 -1.89
C LYS A 157 3.16 -17.93 -2.26
N TYR A 158 2.32 -18.21 -1.28
CA TYR A 158 0.91 -18.55 -1.47
C TYR A 158 0.06 -17.30 -1.69
N ALA A 159 -1.06 -17.44 -2.40
CA ALA A 159 -2.02 -16.38 -2.57
C ALA A 159 -2.69 -16.04 -1.23
N GLY A 160 -2.97 -14.74 -0.98
CA GLY A 160 -3.69 -14.29 0.21
C GLY A 160 -2.93 -14.44 1.54
N ALA A 161 -1.66 -14.78 1.55
CA ALA A 161 -0.87 -14.93 2.76
C ALA A 161 -0.71 -13.60 3.52
N LYS A 162 -1.23 -13.54 4.74
CA LYS A 162 -1.21 -12.38 5.63
C LYS A 162 -0.10 -12.49 6.66
N GLY A 163 0.60 -11.39 6.89
CA GLY A 163 1.47 -11.20 8.05
C GLY A 163 2.65 -12.16 8.19
N GLY A 164 3.40 -12.46 7.10
CA GLY A 164 4.62 -13.30 7.19
C GLY A 164 4.36 -14.80 7.23
N ARG A 165 3.09 -15.21 7.17
CA ARG A 165 2.69 -16.62 6.98
C ARG A 165 2.37 -16.84 5.50
N GLY A 166 2.62 -18.04 4.99
CA GLY A 166 2.27 -18.42 3.62
C GLY A 166 3.40 -18.17 2.62
N TYR A 167 4.63 -18.33 3.05
CA TYR A 167 5.76 -18.54 2.15
C TYR A 167 6.79 -19.48 2.80
N PHE A 168 7.60 -20.07 1.95
CA PHE A 168 8.80 -20.81 2.37
C PHE A 168 9.93 -20.59 1.37
N VAL A 169 11.15 -20.91 1.78
CA VAL A 169 12.33 -20.85 0.91
C VAL A 169 12.72 -22.26 0.52
N ALA A 170 12.97 -22.48 -0.77
CA ALA A 170 13.47 -23.73 -1.31
C ALA A 170 14.80 -23.49 -2.04
N ARG A 171 15.74 -24.43 -1.92
CA ARG A 171 17.06 -24.39 -2.58
C ARG A 171 17.06 -25.07 -3.94
N ASP A 172 16.18 -26.06 -4.08
CA ASP A 172 16.06 -26.92 -5.24
C ASP A 172 14.66 -27.53 -5.34
N TYR A 173 14.38 -28.26 -6.39
CA TYR A 173 13.09 -28.93 -6.60
C TYR A 173 12.73 -29.90 -5.48
N ARG A 174 13.72 -30.58 -4.82
CA ARG A 174 13.46 -31.51 -3.73
C ARG A 174 12.94 -30.77 -2.49
N ASP A 175 13.57 -29.65 -2.14
CA ASP A 175 13.10 -28.80 -1.04
C ASP A 175 11.70 -28.22 -1.33
N PHE A 176 11.46 -27.79 -2.56
CA PHE A 176 10.16 -27.33 -3.00
C PHE A 176 9.08 -28.40 -2.82
N ARG A 177 9.29 -29.60 -3.37
CA ARG A 177 8.35 -30.73 -3.29
C ARG A 177 8.03 -31.18 -1.87
N ARG A 178 8.95 -31.00 -0.94
CA ARG A 178 8.77 -31.38 0.46
C ARG A 178 7.87 -30.43 1.23
N ASN A 179 7.84 -29.14 0.84
CA ASN A 179 7.22 -28.08 1.61
C ASN A 179 5.99 -27.47 0.91
N VAL A 180 5.79 -27.74 -0.38
CA VAL A 180 4.68 -27.14 -1.13
C VAL A 180 3.34 -27.80 -0.78
N ASP A 181 2.33 -26.96 -0.55
CA ASP A 181 0.93 -27.34 -0.62
C ASP A 181 0.45 -27.07 -2.05
N ILE A 182 0.21 -28.14 -2.80
CA ILE A 182 -0.21 -28.07 -4.21
C ILE A 182 -1.69 -27.73 -4.39
N GLU A 183 -2.47 -27.74 -3.31
CA GLU A 183 -3.88 -27.34 -3.32
C GLU A 183 -4.04 -25.81 -3.26
N GLU A 184 -3.00 -25.09 -2.82
CA GLU A 184 -2.99 -23.65 -2.78
C GLU A 184 -2.32 -23.04 -4.03
N GLU A 185 -2.85 -21.91 -4.49
CA GLU A 185 -2.21 -21.12 -5.54
C GLU A 185 -0.91 -20.50 -5.01
N PHE A 186 0.19 -20.68 -5.71
CA PHE A 186 1.48 -20.15 -5.33
C PHE A 186 2.26 -19.54 -6.49
N THR A 187 3.24 -18.71 -6.14
CA THR A 187 4.23 -18.16 -7.07
C THR A 187 5.62 -18.48 -6.58
N ILE A 188 6.48 -18.96 -7.48
CA ILE A 188 7.90 -19.20 -7.21
C ILE A 188 8.71 -18.04 -7.79
N GLN A 189 9.54 -17.41 -7.00
CA GLN A 189 10.43 -16.35 -7.48
C GLN A 189 11.82 -16.47 -6.86
N GLU A 190 12.79 -15.89 -7.53
CA GLU A 190 14.15 -15.71 -7.02
C GLU A 190 14.15 -15.15 -5.60
N TYR A 191 14.95 -15.73 -4.71
CA TYR A 191 15.20 -15.21 -3.38
C TYR A 191 16.35 -14.21 -3.43
N VAL A 192 16.02 -12.93 -3.47
CA VAL A 192 17.02 -11.85 -3.52
C VAL A 192 17.60 -11.64 -2.13
N LEU A 193 18.91 -11.92 -1.99
CA LEU A 193 19.66 -11.63 -0.75
C LEU A 193 20.03 -10.16 -0.70
N GLY A 194 19.78 -9.51 0.43
CA GLY A 194 20.13 -8.12 0.63
C GLY A 194 19.38 -7.45 1.76
N CYS A 195 19.67 -6.17 1.98
CA CYS A 195 18.92 -5.35 2.92
C CYS A 195 17.63 -4.87 2.27
N ARG A 196 16.53 -5.01 3.02
CA ARG A 196 15.22 -4.50 2.59
C ARG A 196 15.01 -3.09 3.11
N TYR A 197 14.65 -2.18 2.21
CA TYR A 197 14.23 -0.83 2.51
C TYR A 197 12.85 -0.60 1.91
N TYR A 198 12.04 0.18 2.60
CA TYR A 198 10.74 0.65 2.15
C TYR A 198 10.88 2.15 1.96
N LEU A 199 10.71 2.59 0.72
CA LEU A 199 10.79 4.00 0.36
C LEU A 199 9.37 4.51 0.14
N HIS A 200 9.03 5.59 0.80
CA HIS A 200 7.71 6.20 0.76
C HIS A 200 7.78 7.48 -0.05
N PHE A 201 7.17 7.44 -1.20
CA PHE A 201 7.07 8.60 -2.08
C PHE A 201 5.68 9.22 -2.03
N PHE A 202 5.60 10.46 -2.45
CA PHE A 202 4.36 11.18 -2.71
C PHE A 202 4.41 11.75 -4.11
N PHE A 203 3.36 11.53 -4.88
CA PHE A 203 3.23 12.10 -6.21
C PHE A 203 2.08 13.10 -6.24
N ASP A 204 2.38 14.34 -6.64
CA ASP A 204 1.42 15.42 -6.83
C ASP A 204 1.36 15.82 -8.31
N PRO A 205 0.29 15.45 -9.04
CA PRO A 205 0.15 15.78 -10.46
C PRO A 205 -0.17 17.27 -10.70
N THR A 206 -0.41 18.05 -9.64
CA THR A 206 -0.79 19.47 -9.75
C THR A 206 0.38 20.42 -9.50
N ALA A 207 1.46 19.93 -8.92
CA ALA A 207 2.64 20.75 -8.59
C ALA A 207 3.55 20.97 -9.81
N GLU A 208 4.02 22.20 -9.96
CA GLU A 208 4.86 22.62 -11.10
C GLU A 208 6.34 22.73 -10.75
N ASP A 209 6.71 22.64 -9.48
CA ASP A 209 8.07 22.76 -8.95
C ASP A 209 8.60 21.44 -8.36
N GLY A 210 9.86 21.40 -7.96
CA GLY A 210 10.52 20.25 -7.36
C GLY A 210 11.00 19.21 -8.38
N PHE A 211 11.13 17.95 -7.97
CA PHE A 211 11.53 16.86 -8.89
C PHE A 211 10.36 16.49 -9.79
N GLN A 212 10.45 16.86 -11.06
CA GLN A 212 9.38 16.69 -12.03
C GLN A 212 9.45 15.33 -12.72
N VAL A 213 8.33 14.59 -12.69
CA VAL A 213 8.18 13.30 -13.38
C VAL A 213 7.94 13.54 -14.87
N GLN A 214 8.76 12.93 -15.71
CA GLN A 214 8.60 13.01 -17.16
C GLN A 214 7.76 11.85 -17.68
N GLY A 215 6.75 12.17 -18.47
CA GLY A 215 5.91 11.18 -19.13
C GLY A 215 6.68 10.30 -20.11
N ARG A 216 6.25 9.06 -20.28
CA ARG A 216 6.81 8.06 -21.20
C ARG A 216 5.71 7.55 -22.14
N GLY A 217 6.10 6.85 -23.22
CA GLY A 217 5.14 6.28 -24.16
C GLY A 217 4.22 7.34 -24.78
N GLN A 218 2.92 7.18 -24.68
CA GLN A 218 1.91 8.13 -25.19
C GLN A 218 1.92 9.50 -24.47
N HIS A 219 2.57 9.59 -23.31
CA HIS A 219 2.73 10.83 -22.54
C HIS A 219 4.12 11.43 -22.67
N ALA A 220 4.98 10.89 -23.56
CA ALA A 220 6.37 11.33 -23.70
C ALA A 220 6.48 12.86 -23.90
N GLY A 221 7.40 13.48 -23.14
CA GLY A 221 7.64 14.92 -23.17
C GLY A 221 6.62 15.77 -22.41
N LYS A 222 5.65 15.15 -21.70
CA LYS A 222 4.74 15.87 -20.80
C LYS A 222 5.31 15.84 -19.39
N ASN A 223 5.23 16.97 -18.70
CA ASN A 223 5.40 17.02 -17.27
C ASN A 223 4.13 16.42 -16.60
N LEU A 224 4.30 15.38 -15.79
CA LEU A 224 3.21 14.69 -15.13
C LEU A 224 2.94 15.23 -13.73
N GLY A 225 3.85 15.99 -13.13
CA GLY A 225 3.77 16.51 -11.78
C GLY A 225 5.03 16.27 -10.96
N ARG A 226 4.97 16.53 -9.67
CA ARG A 226 6.07 16.48 -8.72
C ARG A 226 6.12 15.17 -7.95
N LEU A 227 7.32 14.63 -7.79
CA LEU A 227 7.63 13.47 -6.95
C LEU A 227 8.45 13.90 -5.74
N GLU A 228 8.03 13.48 -4.55
CA GLU A 228 8.72 13.72 -3.29
C GLU A 228 9.04 12.40 -2.58
N LEU A 229 10.24 12.28 -2.02
CA LEU A 229 10.60 11.20 -1.11
C LEU A 229 10.26 11.65 0.32
N LEU A 230 9.23 11.06 0.91
CA LEU A 230 8.76 11.43 2.26
C LEU A 230 9.61 10.81 3.37
N SER A 231 9.90 9.53 3.25
CA SER A 231 10.62 8.78 4.29
C SER A 231 11.13 7.46 3.74
N MET A 232 11.97 6.82 4.55
CA MET A 232 12.42 5.45 4.33
C MET A 232 12.39 4.71 5.65
N ASP A 233 12.00 3.45 5.60
CA ASP A 233 12.03 2.59 6.77
C ASP A 233 12.57 1.18 6.49
N ARG A 234 12.83 0.48 7.58
CA ARG A 234 13.04 -0.95 7.66
C ARG A 234 12.00 -1.53 8.61
N ARG A 235 11.44 -2.66 8.27
CA ARG A 235 10.49 -3.36 9.14
C ARG A 235 11.20 -4.19 10.20
N ASP A 236 10.74 -4.08 11.43
CA ASP A 236 11.09 -5.01 12.50
C ASP A 236 10.17 -6.23 12.41
N GLU A 237 10.76 -7.39 12.27
CA GLU A 237 10.05 -8.67 12.19
C GLU A 237 10.27 -9.42 13.50
N SER A 238 9.22 -9.88 14.14
CA SER A 238 9.06 -10.22 15.55
C SER A 238 10.30 -10.76 16.31
N ASN A 239 10.85 -11.92 15.95
CA ASN A 239 12.02 -12.49 16.63
C ASN A 239 13.27 -12.65 15.73
N VAL A 240 13.25 -12.06 14.52
CA VAL A 240 14.37 -12.20 13.58
C VAL A 240 15.64 -11.54 14.12
N ASP A 241 15.52 -10.45 14.87
CA ASP A 241 16.66 -9.77 15.48
C ASP A 241 17.37 -10.64 16.53
N GLU A 242 16.66 -11.47 17.28
CA GLU A 242 17.23 -12.43 18.19
C GLU A 242 18.06 -13.50 17.46
N PHE A 243 17.54 -14.01 16.35
CA PHE A 243 18.25 -14.96 15.49
C PHE A 243 19.54 -14.36 14.94
N TYR A 244 19.50 -13.08 14.58
CA TYR A 244 20.69 -12.38 14.11
C TYR A 244 21.73 -12.14 15.22
N LYS A 245 21.29 -11.74 16.42
CA LYS A 245 22.16 -11.44 17.56
C LYS A 245 22.81 -12.68 18.17
N LEU A 246 22.11 -13.82 18.19
CA LEU A 246 22.60 -15.05 18.77
C LEU A 246 23.66 -15.75 17.92
N GLY A 247 23.95 -15.27 16.70
CA GLY A 247 25.08 -15.64 15.88
C GLY A 247 25.13 -17.11 15.37
N SER A 248 24.18 -17.95 15.77
CA SER A 248 24.09 -19.32 15.35
C SER A 248 22.68 -19.79 15.09
N LEU A 249 22.30 -19.79 13.82
CA LEU A 249 21.08 -20.44 13.35
C LEU A 249 20.98 -21.92 13.70
N ARG A 250 22.12 -22.55 13.91
CA ARG A 250 22.20 -23.98 14.26
C ARG A 250 21.67 -24.23 15.66
N ASP A 251 22.13 -23.44 16.64
CA ASP A 251 21.73 -23.59 18.05
C ASP A 251 20.24 -23.29 18.24
N LEU A 252 19.70 -22.33 17.48
CA LEU A 252 18.27 -21.97 17.53
C LEU A 252 17.40 -23.11 16.96
N ARG A 253 17.83 -23.76 15.88
CA ARG A 253 17.15 -24.94 15.33
C ARG A 253 17.21 -26.12 16.28
N GLU A 254 18.34 -26.33 16.95
CA GLU A 254 18.49 -27.38 17.97
C GLU A 254 17.56 -27.15 19.17
N MET A 255 17.24 -25.89 19.49
CA MET A 255 16.24 -25.49 20.49
C MET A 255 14.80 -25.49 19.94
N SER A 256 14.57 -25.95 18.71
CA SER A 256 13.25 -25.90 18.04
C SER A 256 12.64 -24.51 17.94
N LEU A 257 13.47 -23.47 17.91
CA LEU A 257 13.05 -22.10 17.67
C LEU A 257 13.08 -21.79 16.18
N GLU A 258 11.98 -21.26 15.68
CA GLU A 258 11.87 -20.85 14.29
C GLU A 258 11.73 -19.32 14.15
N PRO A 259 12.31 -18.71 13.09
CA PRO A 259 12.15 -17.29 12.85
C PRO A 259 10.70 -16.95 12.52
N SER A 260 10.21 -15.87 13.10
CA SER A 260 8.90 -15.29 12.77
C SER A 260 9.10 -13.97 12.04
N PHE A 261 8.41 -13.84 10.91
CA PHE A 261 8.47 -12.68 10.03
C PHE A 261 7.23 -11.77 10.18
N VAL A 262 6.54 -11.87 11.30
CA VAL A 262 5.42 -10.98 11.61
C VAL A 262 5.98 -9.58 11.89
N VAL A 263 5.53 -8.60 11.11
CA VAL A 263 5.95 -7.20 11.29
C VAL A 263 5.38 -6.66 12.58
N THR A 264 6.24 -6.17 13.46
CA THR A 264 5.91 -5.60 14.78
C THR A 264 6.14 -4.10 14.85
N GLY A 265 6.92 -3.53 13.95
CA GLY A 265 7.21 -2.12 13.90
C GLY A 265 7.99 -1.71 12.65
N ASN A 266 8.23 -0.40 12.53
CA ASN A 266 9.06 0.17 11.47
C ASN A 266 10.12 1.07 12.12
N GLN A 267 11.36 0.97 11.64
CA GLN A 267 12.45 1.84 12.02
C GLN A 267 12.77 2.81 10.88
N PRO A 268 12.76 4.13 11.12
CA PRO A 268 13.23 5.08 10.13
C PRO A 268 14.72 4.85 9.85
N VAL A 269 15.09 4.86 8.60
CA VAL A 269 16.47 4.63 8.14
C VAL A 269 16.85 5.61 7.06
N VAL A 270 18.15 5.73 6.79
CA VAL A 270 18.71 6.47 5.67
C VAL A 270 19.52 5.51 4.82
N ILE A 271 19.24 5.45 3.51
CA ILE A 271 20.08 4.70 2.57
C ILE A 271 21.26 5.56 2.13
N ARG A 272 22.27 4.92 1.55
CA ARG A 272 23.41 5.63 0.98
C ARG A 272 22.93 6.58 -0.10
N GLU A 273 23.43 7.81 -0.08
CA GLU A 273 23.09 8.85 -1.05
C GLU A 273 23.27 8.41 -2.51
N SER A 274 24.30 7.60 -2.78
CA SER A 274 24.56 7.05 -4.12
C SER A 274 23.46 6.13 -4.67
N LEU A 275 22.51 5.68 -3.84
CA LEU A 275 21.37 4.85 -4.24
C LEU A 275 20.12 5.69 -4.53
N LEU A 276 20.08 6.95 -4.09
CA LEU A 276 18.92 7.83 -4.29
C LEU A 276 18.55 8.03 -5.76
N PRO A 277 19.51 8.27 -6.69
CA PRO A 277 19.15 8.42 -8.11
C PRO A 277 18.39 7.21 -8.64
N ARG A 278 18.81 6.00 -8.29
CA ARG A 278 18.11 4.77 -8.70
C ARG A 278 16.74 4.64 -8.07
N ALA A 279 16.59 5.04 -6.80
CA ALA A 279 15.30 5.06 -6.13
C ALA A 279 14.31 6.01 -6.83
N PHE A 280 14.75 7.20 -7.18
CA PHE A 280 13.94 8.16 -7.94
C PHE A 280 13.62 7.69 -9.35
N GLU A 281 14.55 7.08 -10.08
CA GLU A 281 14.28 6.48 -11.40
C GLU A 281 13.17 5.43 -11.34
N MET A 282 13.19 4.56 -10.33
CA MET A 282 12.17 3.53 -10.14
C MET A 282 10.81 4.15 -9.80
N ALA A 283 10.79 5.12 -8.89
CA ALA A 283 9.57 5.82 -8.50
C ALA A 283 8.98 6.64 -9.66
N GLU A 284 9.81 7.38 -10.40
CA GLU A 284 9.42 8.10 -11.62
C GLU A 284 8.83 7.14 -12.67
N GLY A 285 9.48 6.00 -12.88
CA GLY A 285 9.00 4.98 -13.79
C GLY A 285 7.65 4.41 -13.38
N THR A 286 7.47 4.14 -12.09
CA THR A 286 6.20 3.64 -11.52
C THR A 286 5.08 4.65 -11.73
N VAL A 287 5.33 5.93 -11.46
CA VAL A 287 4.37 7.02 -11.72
C VAL A 287 4.04 7.10 -13.21
N ALA A 288 5.05 7.15 -14.09
CA ALA A 288 4.84 7.27 -15.53
C ALA A 288 4.06 6.09 -16.10
N ALA A 289 4.32 4.87 -15.63
CA ALA A 289 3.60 3.67 -16.05
C ALA A 289 2.13 3.71 -15.60
N SER A 290 1.81 4.33 -14.46
CA SER A 290 0.43 4.41 -13.95
C SER A 290 -0.55 5.09 -14.92
N TYR A 291 -0.07 5.94 -15.81
CA TYR A 291 -0.89 6.61 -16.84
C TYR A 291 -1.27 5.69 -18.00
N ASN A 292 -0.63 4.51 -18.12
CA ASN A 292 -0.83 3.58 -19.23
C ASN A 292 -1.49 2.25 -18.79
N LEU A 293 -1.91 2.12 -17.53
CA LEU A 293 -2.47 0.88 -17.00
C LEU A 293 -3.80 0.49 -17.64
N GLU A 294 -4.63 1.49 -17.95
CA GLU A 294 -5.93 1.30 -18.58
C GLU A 294 -6.15 2.41 -19.62
N GLU A 295 -7.02 2.18 -20.59
CA GLU A 295 -7.44 3.22 -21.54
C GLU A 295 -8.09 4.38 -20.78
N GLY A 296 -7.58 5.59 -20.97
CA GLY A 296 -8.01 6.79 -20.26
C GLY A 296 -7.56 6.87 -18.79
N SER A 297 -6.57 6.08 -18.39
CA SER A 297 -5.96 6.19 -17.06
C SER A 297 -5.45 7.61 -16.80
N ARG A 298 -5.72 8.12 -15.60
CA ARG A 298 -5.29 9.45 -15.14
C ARG A 298 -4.03 9.40 -14.29
N GLY A 299 -3.40 8.24 -14.22
CA GLY A 299 -2.24 8.03 -13.37
C GLY A 299 -2.59 7.93 -11.88
N MET A 300 -1.56 7.74 -11.09
CA MET A 300 -1.66 7.72 -9.64
C MET A 300 -1.60 9.13 -9.06
N LEU A 301 -1.95 9.27 -7.80
CA LEU A 301 -1.88 10.48 -6.99
C LEU A 301 -1.72 10.07 -5.53
N GLY A 302 -0.86 10.75 -4.80
CA GLY A 302 -0.69 10.57 -3.37
C GLY A 302 0.50 9.69 -2.99
N PRO A 303 0.49 9.13 -1.77
CA PRO A 303 1.59 8.30 -1.26
C PRO A 303 1.59 6.90 -1.89
N PHE A 304 2.78 6.35 -2.09
CA PHE A 304 3.00 4.99 -2.59
C PHE A 304 4.37 4.44 -2.14
#